data_28d1438fede984e0d1882aff95264ff8
#
_entry.id   28d1438fede984e0d1882aff95264ff8
#
_cell.length_a   1.000
_cell.length_b   1.000
_cell.length_c   1.000
_cell.angle_alpha   90.00
_cell.angle_beta   90.00
_cell.angle_gamma   90.00
#
_symmetry.space_group_name_H-M   'P 1'
#
loop_
_entity.id
_entity.type
_entity.pdbx_description
1 polymer ?
#
loop_
_entity_poly.entity_id
_entity_poly.type
_entity_poly.pdbx_seq_one_letter_code
_entity_poly.pdbx_strand_id
1 'polypeptide(L)'
;MRVAIVGGGISGLSCAYYLGKEGIDCTVFDPAPGGPMGSVTVEGCILETGPESWLAAKPWAEQLIREIGMGDRLAGSNDASRRTYILRHGRFVAMPEGLQMVVPTRIWPVVETNLFTWGTKIRMGLEIFRSPKTLPDRSVADFVIDHFGAEAVDYLAEPLLAGVYGGSPYDLSAPSVLPRFVEYEQRYGSVVVGTFRDKRKPTGESIFKSLSGGMGTLVEALLERVQLVRARVDSIARYEAGWGVLAEGEWQVFERIVMACGANRSAPLLASIEPQLSDLLAAIPYTGSSIWTFGYRREDVPHALNAFGFLVPKPERRTVMACTWLQTKWLGRVPEGKAVFRCFSTDPDVTRHAMQGDLRRLMDIKAEPIFALNHRWPDSMPQYTVGHSARVAEIEGLAAAVPGLHLVGNAFGGIGIPDCVRSAKTTAAAIVAG
;
A
#
# COMPACT_ATOMS: atom_id res chain seq x y z
N MET A 1 2.60 -11.17 31.87
CA MET A 1 1.48 -10.93 30.90
C MET A 1 1.83 -11.65 29.61
N ARG A 2 0.89 -12.48 29.12
CA ARG A 2 1.01 -13.19 27.83
C ARG A 2 0.04 -12.61 26.82
N VAL A 3 0.50 -12.35 25.60
CA VAL A 3 -0.27 -11.71 24.54
C VAL A 3 -0.33 -12.63 23.32
N ALA A 4 -1.54 -12.93 22.84
CA ALA A 4 -1.73 -13.59 21.55
C ALA A 4 -1.78 -12.54 20.42
N ILE A 5 -1.12 -12.81 19.30
CA ILE A 5 -1.17 -11.98 18.09
C ILE A 5 -1.66 -12.85 16.95
N VAL A 6 -2.85 -12.55 16.45
CA VAL A 6 -3.49 -13.30 15.36
C VAL A 6 -3.20 -12.63 14.03
N GLY A 7 -2.24 -13.17 13.28
CA GLY A 7 -1.73 -12.64 12.03
C GLY A 7 -0.28 -12.21 12.10
N GLY A 8 0.57 -12.82 11.27
CA GLY A 8 2.01 -12.61 11.17
C GLY A 8 2.43 -11.73 9.98
N GLY A 9 1.56 -10.81 9.53
CA GLY A 9 1.95 -9.75 8.60
C GLY A 9 2.82 -8.69 9.29
N ILE A 10 3.25 -7.65 8.55
CA ILE A 10 4.15 -6.61 9.09
C ILE A 10 3.60 -5.95 10.35
N SER A 11 2.28 -5.78 10.47
CA SER A 11 1.65 -5.20 11.67
C SER A 11 1.81 -6.12 12.88
N GLY A 12 1.48 -7.41 12.74
CA GLY A 12 1.59 -8.39 13.83
C GLY A 12 3.03 -8.63 14.25
N LEU A 13 3.95 -8.84 13.30
CA LEU A 13 5.37 -9.02 13.57
C LEU A 13 6.00 -7.80 14.25
N SER A 14 5.65 -6.59 13.81
CA SER A 14 6.12 -5.36 14.44
C SER A 14 5.55 -5.20 15.85
N CYS A 15 4.28 -5.54 16.07
CA CYS A 15 3.66 -5.51 17.39
C CYS A 15 4.36 -6.48 18.35
N ALA A 16 4.59 -7.73 17.92
CA ALA A 16 5.33 -8.73 18.67
C ALA A 16 6.75 -8.27 19.03
N TYR A 17 7.46 -7.68 18.07
CA TYR A 17 8.79 -7.14 18.30
C TYR A 17 8.78 -6.04 19.37
N TYR A 18 7.87 -5.07 19.27
CA TYR A 18 7.80 -3.98 20.26
C TYR A 18 7.36 -4.45 21.64
N LEU A 19 6.45 -5.42 21.74
CA LEU A 19 6.09 -6.05 23.02
C LEU A 19 7.26 -6.83 23.62
N GLY A 20 7.97 -7.61 22.81
CA GLY A 20 9.16 -8.35 23.25
C GLY A 20 10.29 -7.45 23.77
N LYS A 21 10.47 -6.24 23.19
CA LYS A 21 11.41 -5.23 23.72
C LYS A 21 11.10 -4.79 25.15
N GLU A 22 9.83 -4.79 25.53
CA GLU A 22 9.34 -4.44 26.87
C GLU A 22 9.22 -5.67 27.79
N GLY A 23 9.76 -6.82 27.36
CA GLY A 23 9.75 -8.06 28.14
C GLY A 23 8.38 -8.75 28.24
N ILE A 24 7.45 -8.41 27.35
CA ILE A 24 6.13 -9.04 27.27
C ILE A 24 6.25 -10.34 26.48
N ASP A 25 5.78 -11.44 27.06
CA ASP A 25 5.67 -12.74 26.37
C ASP A 25 4.52 -12.69 25.35
N CYS A 26 4.85 -12.86 24.08
CA CYS A 26 3.84 -12.81 23.02
C CYS A 26 4.06 -13.94 22.00
N THR A 27 2.95 -14.53 21.57
CA THR A 27 2.93 -15.59 20.57
C THR A 27 2.16 -15.11 19.33
N VAL A 28 2.84 -15.14 18.18
CA VAL A 28 2.23 -14.85 16.87
C VAL A 28 1.69 -16.13 16.26
N PHE A 29 0.44 -16.11 15.80
CA PHE A 29 -0.21 -17.22 15.11
C PHE A 29 -0.42 -16.83 13.64
N ASP A 30 0.25 -17.52 12.72
CA ASP A 30 0.07 -17.33 11.27
C ASP A 30 0.57 -18.56 10.50
N PRO A 31 -0.23 -19.16 9.61
CA PRO A 31 0.21 -20.31 8.82
C PRO A 31 1.26 -19.95 7.76
N ALA A 32 1.28 -18.67 7.30
CA ALA A 32 2.16 -18.17 6.26
C ALA A 32 2.61 -16.73 6.56
N PRO A 33 3.50 -16.55 7.59
CA PRO A 33 3.89 -15.23 8.06
C PRO A 33 4.58 -14.38 6.98
N GLY A 34 4.45 -13.06 7.11
CA GLY A 34 4.87 -12.06 6.13
C GLY A 34 3.71 -11.51 5.32
N GLY A 35 2.63 -12.28 5.14
CA GLY A 35 1.53 -11.88 4.27
C GLY A 35 2.03 -11.59 2.86
N PRO A 36 1.66 -10.45 2.23
CA PRO A 36 2.14 -10.11 0.89
C PRO A 36 3.61 -9.66 0.85
N MET A 37 4.26 -9.42 1.99
CA MET A 37 5.67 -9.03 2.04
C MET A 37 6.59 -10.25 1.96
N GLY A 38 7.20 -10.46 0.82
CA GLY A 38 8.20 -11.50 0.60
C GLY A 38 9.07 -11.16 -0.60
N SER A 39 10.23 -11.80 -0.69
CA SER A 39 11.13 -11.66 -1.83
C SER A 39 11.60 -13.02 -2.30
N VAL A 40 11.80 -13.16 -3.60
CA VAL A 40 12.34 -14.35 -4.23
C VAL A 40 13.47 -13.97 -5.18
N THR A 41 14.47 -14.84 -5.30
CA THR A 41 15.56 -14.64 -6.29
C THR A 41 15.37 -15.60 -7.44
N VAL A 42 15.25 -15.06 -8.66
CA VAL A 42 15.12 -15.83 -9.89
C VAL A 42 16.08 -15.27 -10.92
N GLU A 43 16.90 -16.13 -11.50
CA GLU A 43 17.89 -15.74 -12.51
C GLU A 43 18.80 -14.58 -12.04
N GLY A 44 19.11 -14.53 -10.73
CA GLY A 44 19.89 -13.47 -10.09
C GLY A 44 19.12 -12.16 -9.85
N CYS A 45 17.85 -12.07 -10.24
CA CYS A 45 16.99 -10.92 -9.98
C CYS A 45 16.31 -11.05 -8.62
N ILE A 46 16.34 -9.99 -7.81
CA ILE A 46 15.62 -9.92 -6.53
C ILE A 46 14.23 -9.36 -6.80
N LEU A 47 13.19 -10.16 -6.59
CA LEU A 47 11.82 -9.90 -6.96
C LEU A 47 10.92 -9.91 -5.72
N GLU A 48 10.06 -8.90 -5.59
CA GLU A 48 9.10 -8.83 -4.49
C GLU A 48 7.80 -9.58 -4.83
N THR A 49 7.25 -10.29 -3.85
CA THR A 49 5.96 -10.98 -4.00
C THR A 49 4.76 -10.04 -3.86
N GLY A 50 4.94 -8.91 -3.18
CA GLY A 50 3.91 -7.90 -2.93
C GLY A 50 4.49 -6.48 -2.92
N PRO A 51 4.37 -5.71 -1.83
CA PRO A 51 4.90 -4.35 -1.77
C PRO A 51 6.43 -4.35 -1.88
N GLU A 52 6.96 -3.47 -2.74
CA GLU A 52 8.40 -3.39 -3.01
C GLU A 52 9.12 -2.26 -2.26
N SER A 53 8.36 -1.32 -1.69
CA SER A 53 8.92 -0.08 -1.13
C SER A 53 7.90 0.66 -0.29
N TRP A 54 8.38 1.68 0.41
CA TRP A 54 7.55 2.66 1.13
C TRP A 54 7.98 4.08 0.82
N LEU A 55 7.11 5.05 1.14
CA LEU A 55 7.41 6.47 1.03
C LEU A 55 8.36 6.91 2.16
N ALA A 56 9.52 7.45 1.82
CA ALA A 56 10.54 7.92 2.76
C ALA A 56 10.03 9.02 3.72
N ALA A 57 9.01 9.79 3.30
CA ALA A 57 8.40 10.82 4.14
C ALA A 57 7.74 10.31 5.43
N LYS A 58 7.50 8.99 5.55
CA LYS A 58 6.95 8.34 6.73
C LYS A 58 8.05 7.55 7.44
N PRO A 59 8.55 7.98 8.62
CA PRO A 59 9.80 7.47 9.18
C PRO A 59 9.69 6.11 9.87
N TRP A 60 8.50 5.63 10.19
CA TRP A 60 8.30 4.51 11.11
C TRP A 60 8.88 3.17 10.62
N ALA A 61 8.79 2.87 9.32
CA ALA A 61 9.39 1.66 8.77
C ALA A 61 10.91 1.71 8.84
N GLU A 62 11.52 2.84 8.48
CA GLU A 62 12.97 3.04 8.59
C GLU A 62 13.45 2.99 10.03
N GLN A 63 12.71 3.57 10.97
CA GLN A 63 13.03 3.49 12.40
C GLN A 63 13.08 2.04 12.86
N LEU A 64 12.05 1.23 12.55
CA LEU A 64 12.05 -0.20 12.87
C LEU A 64 13.25 -0.92 12.26
N ILE A 65 13.52 -0.70 10.97
CA ILE A 65 14.65 -1.33 10.25
C ILE A 65 15.99 -1.00 10.93
N ARG A 66 16.19 0.25 11.34
CA ARG A 66 17.39 0.65 12.10
C ARG A 66 17.43 0.06 13.52
N GLU A 67 16.29 0.01 14.22
CA GLU A 67 16.17 -0.57 15.55
C GLU A 67 16.54 -2.07 15.58
N ILE A 68 16.23 -2.82 14.51
CA ILE A 68 16.58 -4.25 14.39
C ILE A 68 17.98 -4.49 13.81
N GLY A 69 18.76 -3.42 13.56
CA GLY A 69 20.15 -3.52 13.09
C GLY A 69 20.34 -3.67 11.59
N MET A 70 19.31 -3.36 10.77
CA MET A 70 19.36 -3.49 9.30
C MET A 70 19.53 -2.15 8.55
N GLY A 71 20.00 -1.11 9.24
CA GLY A 71 20.13 0.22 8.65
C GLY A 71 21.04 0.31 7.43
N ASP A 72 22.06 -0.54 7.35
CA ASP A 72 23.00 -0.69 6.24
C ASP A 72 22.37 -1.31 4.98
N ARG A 73 21.23 -2.01 5.13
CA ARG A 73 20.48 -2.61 4.03
C ARG A 73 19.47 -1.66 3.40
N LEU A 74 19.30 -0.44 3.93
CA LEU A 74 18.40 0.55 3.35
C LEU A 74 18.85 0.94 1.94
N ALA A 75 17.93 0.90 1.00
CA ALA A 75 18.16 1.27 -0.41
C ALA A 75 17.15 2.34 -0.83
N GLY A 76 17.65 3.39 -1.46
CA GLY A 76 16.81 4.42 -2.09
C GLY A 76 16.44 4.07 -3.53
N SER A 77 15.32 4.59 -4.01
CA SER A 77 14.99 4.53 -5.44
C SER A 77 15.98 5.35 -6.27
N ASN A 78 16.19 4.97 -7.54
CA ASN A 78 17.04 5.68 -8.49
C ASN A 78 16.36 6.97 -8.97
N ASP A 79 16.38 8.01 -8.15
CA ASP A 79 15.66 9.26 -8.42
C ASP A 79 16.21 10.04 -9.62
N ALA A 80 17.40 9.71 -10.13
CA ALA A 80 17.91 10.25 -11.40
C ALA A 80 17.05 9.83 -12.60
N SER A 81 16.39 8.67 -12.52
CA SER A 81 15.46 8.16 -13.54
C SER A 81 13.99 8.22 -13.06
N ARG A 82 13.69 9.08 -12.11
CA ARG A 82 12.36 9.23 -11.50
C ARG A 82 11.37 9.86 -12.47
N ARG A 83 10.96 9.07 -13.44
CA ARG A 83 9.90 9.41 -14.37
C ARG A 83 8.85 8.31 -14.35
N THR A 84 7.59 8.66 -14.48
CA THR A 84 6.48 7.71 -14.68
C THR A 84 5.77 8.09 -15.96
N TYR A 85 5.48 7.13 -16.79
CA TYR A 85 4.67 7.34 -17.98
C TYR A 85 3.20 7.03 -17.70
N ILE A 86 2.32 7.73 -18.39
CA ILE A 86 0.88 7.45 -18.42
C ILE A 86 0.51 7.16 -19.86
N LEU A 87 -0.20 6.07 -20.08
CA LEU A 87 -0.67 5.72 -21.41
C LEU A 87 -1.80 6.68 -21.82
N ARG A 88 -1.68 7.31 -23.01
CA ARG A 88 -2.71 8.17 -23.58
C ARG A 88 -2.74 8.01 -25.09
N HIS A 89 -3.90 7.64 -25.63
CA HIS A 89 -4.10 7.37 -27.07
C HIS A 89 -3.04 6.40 -27.61
N GLY A 90 -2.76 5.33 -26.85
CA GLY A 90 -1.79 4.31 -27.21
C GLY A 90 -0.32 4.72 -27.15
N ARG A 91 0.02 5.89 -26.59
CA ARG A 91 1.38 6.40 -26.46
C ARG A 91 1.74 6.69 -25.00
N PHE A 92 2.99 6.47 -24.64
CA PHE A 92 3.52 6.85 -23.32
C PHE A 92 3.77 8.36 -23.26
N VAL A 93 3.04 9.05 -22.40
CA VAL A 93 3.22 10.45 -22.06
C VAL A 93 3.84 10.54 -20.67
N ALA A 94 4.93 11.28 -20.53
CA ALA A 94 5.54 11.48 -19.23
C ALA A 94 4.57 12.23 -18.29
N MET A 95 4.41 11.74 -17.06
CA MET A 95 3.68 12.45 -16.03
C MET A 95 4.36 13.79 -15.77
N PRO A 96 3.62 14.91 -15.73
CA PRO A 96 4.21 16.23 -15.50
C PRO A 96 5.03 16.28 -14.20
N GLU A 97 6.20 16.90 -14.28
CA GLU A 97 7.00 17.15 -13.08
C GLU A 97 6.27 18.07 -12.09
N GLY A 98 6.55 17.86 -10.80
CA GLY A 98 5.96 18.69 -9.76
C GLY A 98 4.50 18.35 -9.45
N LEU A 99 4.02 17.16 -9.78
CA LEU A 99 2.77 16.65 -9.24
C LEU A 99 2.99 16.01 -7.85
N GLN A 100 2.19 16.42 -6.89
CA GLN A 100 2.01 15.71 -5.61
C GLN A 100 0.67 14.97 -5.66
N MET A 101 0.71 13.65 -5.87
CA MET A 101 -0.47 12.88 -6.23
C MET A 101 -1.16 13.50 -7.47
N VAL A 102 -2.31 14.13 -7.28
CA VAL A 102 -3.12 14.76 -8.33
C VAL A 102 -2.94 16.30 -8.38
N VAL A 103 -2.19 16.89 -7.45
CA VAL A 103 -2.10 18.36 -7.29
C VAL A 103 -0.83 18.91 -7.95
N PRO A 104 -0.95 19.81 -8.91
CA PRO A 104 0.21 20.45 -9.53
C PRO A 104 0.91 21.43 -8.57
N THR A 105 2.22 21.30 -8.43
CA THR A 105 3.10 22.21 -7.70
C THR A 105 3.98 23.06 -8.63
N ARG A 106 3.92 22.81 -9.94
CA ARG A 106 4.60 23.57 -10.98
C ARG A 106 3.65 23.80 -12.15
N ILE A 107 3.58 25.02 -12.65
CA ILE A 107 2.64 25.43 -13.70
C ILE A 107 3.13 24.94 -15.08
N TRP A 108 4.39 25.22 -15.44
CA TRP A 108 4.90 24.96 -16.78
C TRP A 108 4.81 23.50 -17.22
N PRO A 109 5.18 22.50 -16.41
CA PRO A 109 5.04 21.09 -16.81
C PRO A 109 3.59 20.67 -17.11
N VAL A 110 2.61 21.32 -16.46
CA VAL A 110 1.17 21.09 -16.75
C VAL A 110 0.75 21.75 -18.04
N VAL A 111 1.29 22.95 -18.36
CA VAL A 111 1.00 23.64 -19.63
C VAL A 111 1.57 22.86 -20.82
N GLU A 112 2.79 22.35 -20.71
CA GLU A 112 3.52 21.67 -21.80
C GLU A 112 3.06 20.22 -22.05
N THR A 113 2.52 19.54 -21.02
CA THR A 113 2.15 18.13 -21.18
C THR A 113 1.03 17.92 -22.19
N ASN A 114 1.12 16.81 -22.93
CA ASN A 114 0.03 16.32 -23.78
C ASN A 114 -0.95 15.38 -23.03
N LEU A 115 -0.80 15.29 -21.70
CA LEU A 115 -1.67 14.42 -20.89
C LEU A 115 -3.09 14.99 -20.74
N PHE A 116 -3.24 16.32 -20.80
CA PHE A 116 -4.52 16.99 -20.60
C PHE A 116 -4.92 17.88 -21.77
N THR A 117 -6.22 17.99 -21.98
CA THR A 117 -6.81 18.99 -22.87
C THR A 117 -6.61 20.40 -22.31
N TRP A 118 -6.69 21.41 -23.18
CA TRP A 118 -6.59 22.82 -22.74
C TRP A 118 -7.68 23.21 -21.75
N GLY A 119 -8.91 22.65 -21.88
CA GLY A 119 -9.99 22.88 -20.93
C GLY A 119 -9.62 22.45 -19.50
N THR A 120 -9.01 21.28 -19.35
CA THR A 120 -8.52 20.77 -18.04
C THR A 120 -7.37 21.63 -17.51
N LYS A 121 -6.42 22.03 -18.37
CA LYS A 121 -5.30 22.91 -17.96
C LYS A 121 -5.78 24.26 -17.43
N ILE A 122 -6.75 24.89 -18.11
CA ILE A 122 -7.36 26.14 -17.67
C ILE A 122 -8.07 25.94 -16.33
N ARG A 123 -8.85 24.86 -16.18
CA ARG A 123 -9.53 24.53 -14.92
C ARG A 123 -8.54 24.34 -13.77
N MET A 124 -7.43 23.63 -14.00
CA MET A 124 -6.35 23.47 -13.03
C MET A 124 -5.72 24.82 -12.63
N GLY A 125 -5.59 25.75 -13.60
CA GLY A 125 -5.10 27.10 -13.32
C GLY A 125 -6.09 27.95 -12.50
N LEU A 126 -7.39 27.84 -12.78
CA LEU A 126 -8.45 28.57 -12.05
C LEU A 126 -8.69 28.04 -10.63
N GLU A 127 -8.17 26.87 -10.30
CA GLU A 127 -8.31 26.26 -8.98
C GLU A 127 -7.76 27.14 -7.85
N ILE A 128 -6.76 27.97 -8.13
CA ILE A 128 -6.15 28.89 -7.15
C ILE A 128 -7.12 29.94 -6.58
N PHE A 129 -8.24 30.21 -7.27
CA PHE A 129 -9.23 31.20 -6.87
C PHE A 129 -10.39 30.61 -6.04
N ARG A 130 -10.31 29.32 -5.67
CA ARG A 130 -11.38 28.68 -4.91
C ARG A 130 -11.41 29.17 -3.47
N SER A 131 -12.63 29.33 -2.95
CA SER A 131 -12.85 29.72 -1.55
C SER A 131 -12.90 28.52 -0.61
N PRO A 132 -12.48 28.69 0.66
CA PRO A 132 -12.57 27.65 1.68
C PRO A 132 -13.98 27.07 1.80
N LYS A 133 -14.06 25.75 1.95
CA LYS A 133 -15.31 25.05 2.19
C LYS A 133 -15.08 23.78 3.00
N THR A 134 -16.06 23.43 3.84
CA THR A 134 -16.12 22.17 4.56
C THR A 134 -17.27 21.37 3.99
N LEU A 135 -16.98 20.20 3.46
CA LEU A 135 -17.96 19.30 2.88
C LEU A 135 -18.01 17.99 3.68
N PRO A 136 -19.15 17.27 3.65
CA PRO A 136 -19.22 15.89 4.15
C PRO A 136 -18.19 14.99 3.44
N ASP A 137 -18.00 13.79 3.99
CA ASP A 137 -17.19 12.77 3.32
C ASP A 137 -17.74 12.48 1.91
N ARG A 138 -16.86 12.47 0.93
CA ARG A 138 -17.17 12.28 -0.49
C ARG A 138 -16.09 11.46 -1.17
N SER A 139 -16.40 10.97 -2.35
CA SER A 139 -15.42 10.19 -3.11
C SER A 139 -14.20 11.03 -3.52
N VAL A 140 -13.07 10.34 -3.74
CA VAL A 140 -11.88 10.97 -4.34
C VAL A 140 -12.20 11.50 -5.73
N ALA A 141 -13.04 10.81 -6.51
CA ALA A 141 -13.46 11.27 -7.83
C ALA A 141 -14.20 12.61 -7.72
N ASP A 142 -15.20 12.73 -6.83
CA ASP A 142 -15.93 13.99 -6.63
C ASP A 142 -15.01 15.12 -6.20
N PHE A 143 -14.07 14.81 -5.29
CA PHE A 143 -13.06 15.78 -4.85
C PHE A 143 -12.20 16.27 -6.04
N VAL A 144 -11.66 15.35 -6.85
CA VAL A 144 -10.79 15.67 -7.99
C VAL A 144 -11.58 16.34 -9.13
N ILE A 145 -12.82 15.89 -9.42
CA ILE A 145 -13.70 16.53 -10.41
C ILE A 145 -13.95 17.97 -10.02
N ASP A 146 -14.26 18.21 -8.78
CA ASP A 146 -14.50 19.55 -8.27
C ASP A 146 -13.31 20.47 -8.48
N HIS A 147 -12.10 20.08 -8.09
CA HIS A 147 -10.90 20.88 -8.21
C HIS A 147 -10.33 20.95 -9.64
N PHE A 148 -10.23 19.80 -10.35
CA PHE A 148 -9.44 19.68 -11.58
C PHE A 148 -10.21 19.17 -12.80
N GLY A 149 -11.44 18.65 -12.61
CA GLY A 149 -12.27 18.09 -13.68
C GLY A 149 -12.11 16.59 -13.88
N ALA A 150 -13.03 16.00 -14.65
CA ALA A 150 -13.12 14.55 -14.84
C ALA A 150 -11.88 13.95 -15.52
N GLU A 151 -11.27 14.67 -16.49
CA GLU A 151 -10.05 14.19 -17.16
C GLU A 151 -8.88 13.99 -16.18
N ALA A 152 -8.83 14.77 -15.09
CA ALA A 152 -7.84 14.59 -14.03
C ALA A 152 -8.12 13.33 -13.18
N VAL A 153 -9.40 12.91 -13.07
CA VAL A 153 -9.73 11.62 -12.46
C VAL A 153 -9.21 10.50 -13.34
N ASP A 154 -9.55 10.51 -14.63
CA ASP A 154 -9.24 9.43 -15.56
C ASP A 154 -7.73 9.22 -15.74
N TYR A 155 -6.96 10.30 -15.88
CA TYR A 155 -5.53 10.24 -16.24
C TYR A 155 -4.55 10.49 -15.09
N LEU A 156 -5.02 10.86 -13.89
CA LEU A 156 -4.17 10.98 -12.71
C LEU A 156 -4.70 10.20 -11.51
N ALA A 157 -5.88 10.57 -10.99
CA ALA A 157 -6.35 10.00 -9.72
C ALA A 157 -6.56 8.49 -9.83
N GLU A 158 -7.26 8.04 -10.88
CA GLU A 158 -7.56 6.63 -11.07
C GLU A 158 -6.29 5.79 -11.19
N PRO A 159 -5.35 6.04 -12.13
CA PRO A 159 -4.20 5.18 -12.29
C PRO A 159 -3.22 5.24 -11.12
N LEU A 160 -3.11 6.38 -10.42
CA LEU A 160 -2.27 6.50 -9.23
C LEU A 160 -2.85 5.75 -8.04
N LEU A 161 -4.16 5.86 -7.79
CA LEU A 161 -4.83 5.22 -6.66
C LEU A 161 -5.06 3.73 -6.89
N ALA A 162 -5.33 3.33 -8.12
CA ALA A 162 -5.43 1.93 -8.48
C ALA A 162 -4.14 1.16 -8.15
N GLY A 163 -2.98 1.77 -8.39
CA GLY A 163 -1.67 1.21 -8.04
C GLY A 163 -1.41 1.09 -6.53
N VAL A 164 -2.08 1.88 -5.69
CA VAL A 164 -1.88 1.93 -4.24
C VAL A 164 -2.99 1.21 -3.47
N TYR A 165 -4.24 1.45 -3.84
CA TYR A 165 -5.41 0.92 -3.14
C TYR A 165 -6.10 -0.23 -3.89
N GLY A 166 -5.82 -0.41 -5.18
CA GLY A 166 -6.53 -1.37 -6.02
C GLY A 166 -8.02 -1.04 -6.22
N GLY A 167 -8.46 0.13 -5.79
CA GLY A 167 -9.86 0.56 -5.76
C GLY A 167 -10.16 1.68 -6.73
N SER A 168 -11.46 1.90 -6.94
CA SER A 168 -11.98 2.98 -7.78
C SER A 168 -11.98 4.32 -7.02
N PRO A 169 -11.50 5.43 -7.62
CA PRO A 169 -11.61 6.75 -7.00
C PRO A 169 -13.05 7.20 -6.75
N TYR A 170 -14.02 6.58 -7.41
CA TYR A 170 -15.45 6.86 -7.22
C TYR A 170 -16.02 6.27 -5.93
N ASP A 171 -15.36 5.25 -5.37
CA ASP A 171 -15.77 4.58 -4.13
C ASP A 171 -14.93 5.02 -2.93
N LEU A 172 -13.67 5.37 -3.17
CA LEU A 172 -12.71 5.73 -2.12
C LEU A 172 -13.01 7.10 -1.50
N SER A 173 -12.99 7.18 -0.17
CA SER A 173 -13.18 8.39 0.62
C SER A 173 -12.04 9.40 0.45
N ALA A 174 -12.33 10.63 0.07
CA ALA A 174 -11.33 11.68 -0.04
C ALA A 174 -10.66 12.00 1.33
N PRO A 175 -11.36 12.14 2.45
CA PRO A 175 -10.74 12.34 3.76
C PRO A 175 -9.83 11.18 4.18
N SER A 176 -10.20 9.93 3.87
CA SER A 176 -9.41 8.76 4.27
C SER A 176 -8.17 8.55 3.40
N VAL A 177 -8.24 8.91 2.11
CA VAL A 177 -7.17 8.67 1.12
C VAL A 177 -6.29 9.91 0.91
N LEU A 178 -6.89 11.08 0.93
CA LEU A 178 -6.27 12.38 0.65
C LEU A 178 -6.45 13.39 1.81
N PRO A 179 -6.25 13.00 3.09
CA PRO A 179 -6.63 13.83 4.26
C PRO A 179 -6.02 15.23 4.21
N ARG A 180 -4.76 15.33 3.79
CA ARG A 180 -4.03 16.59 3.69
C ARG A 180 -4.63 17.55 2.65
N PHE A 181 -5.08 17.03 1.52
CA PHE A 181 -5.69 17.88 0.49
C PHE A 181 -7.09 18.33 0.89
N VAL A 182 -7.84 17.50 1.62
CA VAL A 182 -9.12 17.90 2.21
C VAL A 182 -8.90 19.00 3.28
N GLU A 183 -7.87 18.90 4.11
CA GLU A 183 -7.47 19.97 5.04
C GLU A 183 -7.13 21.28 4.30
N TYR A 184 -6.44 21.19 3.16
CA TYR A 184 -6.14 22.38 2.36
C TYR A 184 -7.39 23.02 1.75
N GLU A 185 -8.33 22.21 1.26
CA GLU A 185 -9.64 22.69 0.80
C GLU A 185 -10.38 23.44 1.92
N GLN A 186 -10.44 22.86 3.11
CA GLN A 186 -11.09 23.48 4.26
C GLN A 186 -10.44 24.79 4.68
N ARG A 187 -9.11 24.84 4.67
CA ARG A 187 -8.34 25.99 5.18
C ARG A 187 -8.14 27.09 4.16
N TYR A 188 -7.92 26.72 2.89
CA TYR A 188 -7.50 27.65 1.85
C TYR A 188 -8.47 27.70 0.66
N GLY A 189 -9.39 26.77 0.55
CA GLY A 189 -10.24 26.57 -0.62
C GLY A 189 -9.53 25.89 -1.76
N SER A 190 -8.33 26.34 -2.06
CA SER A 190 -7.46 25.81 -3.09
C SER A 190 -6.47 24.80 -2.52
N VAL A 191 -6.45 23.60 -3.08
CA VAL A 191 -5.46 22.57 -2.74
C VAL A 191 -4.07 22.92 -3.32
N VAL A 192 -4.04 23.64 -4.43
CA VAL A 192 -2.80 24.16 -5.02
C VAL A 192 -2.18 25.20 -4.08
N VAL A 193 -2.94 26.19 -3.63
CA VAL A 193 -2.47 27.20 -2.67
C VAL A 193 -2.03 26.55 -1.36
N GLY A 194 -2.81 25.58 -0.85
CA GLY A 194 -2.45 24.83 0.35
C GLY A 194 -1.12 24.10 0.21
N THR A 195 -0.89 23.45 -0.93
CA THR A 195 0.35 22.73 -1.23
C THR A 195 1.55 23.68 -1.32
N PHE A 196 1.39 24.85 -1.92
CA PHE A 196 2.46 25.89 -1.98
C PHE A 196 2.78 26.47 -0.60
N ARG A 197 1.79 26.61 0.28
CA ARG A 197 1.99 27.13 1.64
C ARG A 197 2.61 26.12 2.59
N ASP A 198 2.43 24.83 2.32
CA ASP A 198 3.08 23.75 3.09
C ASP A 198 4.57 23.68 2.71
N LYS A 199 5.38 24.42 3.46
CA LYS A 199 6.83 24.57 3.26
C LYS A 199 7.65 23.34 3.65
N ARG A 200 7.16 22.13 3.43
CA ARG A 200 7.98 20.94 3.66
C ARG A 200 9.18 20.96 2.72
N LYS A 201 10.36 21.13 3.29
CA LYS A 201 11.61 21.11 2.52
C LYS A 201 11.79 19.70 1.94
N PRO A 202 12.22 19.59 0.68
CA PRO A 202 12.73 18.31 0.16
C PRO A 202 13.84 17.83 1.09
N THR A 203 13.76 16.60 1.56
CA THR A 203 14.76 16.05 2.48
C THR A 203 16.08 15.70 1.81
N GLY A 204 16.16 15.83 0.48
CA GLY A 204 17.31 15.36 -0.30
C GLY A 204 17.43 13.82 -0.38
N GLU A 205 16.54 13.11 0.28
CA GLU A 205 16.47 11.66 0.25
C GLU A 205 15.60 11.15 -0.90
N SER A 206 15.85 9.90 -1.32
CA SER A 206 15.03 9.21 -2.31
C SER A 206 13.58 9.13 -1.84
N ILE A 207 12.63 9.33 -2.76
CA ILE A 207 11.19 9.33 -2.44
C ILE A 207 10.71 7.98 -1.94
N PHE A 208 11.21 6.89 -2.56
CA PHE A 208 10.92 5.54 -2.13
C PHE A 208 12.15 4.93 -1.49
N LYS A 209 11.93 4.21 -0.40
CA LYS A 209 12.93 3.38 0.26
C LYS A 209 12.51 1.92 0.21
N SER A 210 13.50 1.05 0.20
CA SER A 210 13.38 -0.41 0.21
C SER A 210 14.59 -1.01 0.92
N LEU A 211 14.78 -2.32 0.81
CA LEU A 211 15.96 -3.03 1.31
C LEU A 211 16.75 -3.65 0.14
N SER A 212 18.06 -3.63 0.21
CA SER A 212 18.93 -4.15 -0.86
C SER A 212 18.69 -5.63 -1.16
N GLY A 213 18.41 -6.45 -0.16
CA GLY A 213 18.05 -7.86 -0.29
C GLY A 213 16.56 -8.12 -0.55
N GLY A 214 15.74 -7.08 -0.71
CA GLY A 214 14.29 -7.18 -0.85
C GLY A 214 13.55 -7.07 0.48
N MET A 215 12.24 -6.80 0.38
CA MET A 215 11.36 -6.56 1.55
C MET A 215 11.16 -7.81 2.41
N GLY A 216 11.31 -9.00 1.83
CA GLY A 216 11.26 -10.28 2.55
C GLY A 216 12.29 -10.37 3.68
N THR A 217 13.45 -9.72 3.51
CA THR A 217 14.51 -9.72 4.54
C THR A 217 14.09 -9.03 5.84
N LEU A 218 13.17 -8.06 5.79
CA LEU A 218 12.58 -7.46 6.98
C LEU A 218 11.69 -8.47 7.73
N VAL A 219 10.90 -9.23 6.97
CA VAL A 219 10.04 -10.27 7.55
C VAL A 219 10.90 -11.34 8.22
N GLU A 220 11.92 -11.84 7.54
CA GLU A 220 12.86 -12.84 8.08
C GLU A 220 13.51 -12.35 9.39
N ALA A 221 14.03 -11.11 9.40
CA ALA A 221 14.65 -10.53 10.57
C ALA A 221 13.68 -10.35 11.75
N LEU A 222 12.42 -10.06 11.51
CA LEU A 222 11.39 -9.99 12.55
C LEU A 222 11.02 -11.38 13.06
N LEU A 223 10.91 -12.38 12.19
CA LEU A 223 10.62 -13.76 12.57
C LEU A 223 11.67 -14.37 13.49
N GLU A 224 12.95 -14.01 13.35
CA GLU A 224 14.03 -14.42 14.26
C GLU A 224 13.88 -13.86 15.70
N ARG A 225 13.03 -12.85 15.89
CA ARG A 225 12.89 -12.09 17.15
C ARG A 225 11.54 -12.28 17.85
N VAL A 226 10.67 -13.12 17.29
CA VAL A 226 9.31 -13.34 17.82
C VAL A 226 9.04 -14.84 17.97
N GLN A 227 8.19 -15.18 18.93
CA GLN A 227 7.66 -16.54 19.03
C GLN A 227 6.52 -16.74 18.02
N LEU A 228 6.66 -17.71 17.12
CA LEU A 228 5.71 -17.99 16.05
C LEU A 228 5.15 -19.40 16.17
N VAL A 229 3.84 -19.50 16.10
CA VAL A 229 3.09 -20.75 15.85
C VAL A 229 2.60 -20.70 14.40
N ARG A 230 3.10 -21.62 13.57
CA ARG A 230 2.73 -21.70 12.13
C ARG A 230 1.37 -22.38 11.94
N ALA A 231 0.36 -21.79 12.53
CA ALA A 231 -1.00 -22.31 12.50
C ALA A 231 -2.02 -21.21 12.26
N ARG A 232 -3.14 -21.62 11.67
CA ARG A 232 -4.33 -20.78 11.57
C ARG A 232 -5.03 -20.78 12.94
N VAL A 233 -5.51 -19.63 13.38
CA VAL A 233 -6.44 -19.55 14.49
C VAL A 233 -7.83 -19.89 13.97
N ASP A 234 -8.41 -20.96 14.53
CA ASP A 234 -9.73 -21.46 14.13
C ASP A 234 -10.86 -20.80 14.92
N SER A 235 -10.59 -20.47 16.20
CA SER A 235 -11.55 -19.80 17.08
C SER A 235 -10.84 -19.03 18.18
N ILE A 236 -11.53 -18.04 18.72
CA ILE A 236 -11.13 -17.34 19.94
C ILE A 236 -12.31 -17.36 20.93
N ALA A 237 -12.01 -17.35 22.20
CA ALA A 237 -13.01 -17.33 23.26
C ALA A 237 -12.63 -16.37 24.37
N ARG A 238 -13.64 -15.82 25.05
CA ARG A 238 -13.46 -14.97 26.21
C ARG A 238 -13.59 -15.81 27.49
N TYR A 239 -12.61 -15.70 28.38
CA TYR A 239 -12.63 -16.29 29.71
C TYR A 239 -12.54 -15.18 30.77
N GLU A 240 -12.87 -15.50 32.04
CA GLU A 240 -12.71 -14.55 33.16
C GLU A 240 -11.27 -14.06 33.27
N ALA A 241 -10.29 -14.95 33.06
CA ALA A 241 -8.86 -14.64 33.18
C ALA A 241 -8.21 -14.12 31.87
N GLY A 242 -8.96 -13.90 30.80
CA GLY A 242 -8.38 -13.42 29.54
C GLY A 242 -9.00 -14.04 28.29
N TRP A 243 -8.15 -14.46 27.37
CA TRP A 243 -8.51 -14.91 26.02
C TRP A 243 -8.02 -16.33 25.76
N GLY A 244 -8.88 -17.18 25.23
CA GLY A 244 -8.51 -18.46 24.65
C GLY A 244 -8.31 -18.32 23.14
N VAL A 245 -7.28 -18.94 22.61
CA VAL A 245 -6.99 -19.06 21.17
C VAL A 245 -6.91 -20.54 20.84
N LEU A 246 -7.76 -20.99 19.91
CA LEU A 246 -7.74 -22.34 19.38
C LEU A 246 -6.92 -22.38 18.09
N ALA A 247 -5.84 -23.14 18.10
CA ALA A 247 -5.01 -23.39 16.94
C ALA A 247 -4.51 -24.84 16.97
N GLU A 248 -4.49 -25.54 15.84
CA GLU A 248 -4.08 -26.96 15.73
C GLU A 248 -4.85 -27.90 16.67
N GLY A 249 -6.10 -27.56 16.99
CA GLY A 249 -6.96 -28.34 17.89
C GLY A 249 -6.69 -28.13 19.39
N GLU A 250 -5.77 -27.26 19.77
CA GLU A 250 -5.40 -26.96 21.16
C GLU A 250 -5.78 -25.54 21.56
N TRP A 251 -6.36 -25.41 22.78
CA TRP A 251 -6.64 -24.12 23.40
C TRP A 251 -5.45 -23.61 24.19
N GLN A 252 -5.03 -22.39 23.90
CA GLN A 252 -4.01 -21.67 24.68
C GLN A 252 -4.62 -20.40 25.29
N VAL A 253 -4.21 -20.04 26.51
CA VAL A 253 -4.77 -18.91 27.27
C VAL A 253 -3.78 -17.76 27.33
N PHE A 254 -4.29 -16.54 27.11
CA PHE A 254 -3.56 -15.28 27.09
C PHE A 254 -4.33 -14.20 27.86
N GLU A 255 -3.65 -13.23 28.46
CA GLU A 255 -4.31 -12.11 29.12
C GLU A 255 -4.85 -11.08 28.11
N ARG A 256 -4.20 -10.94 26.94
CA ARG A 256 -4.61 -10.01 25.88
C ARG A 256 -4.51 -10.66 24.51
N ILE A 257 -5.27 -10.11 23.56
CA ILE A 257 -5.25 -10.54 22.18
C ILE A 257 -5.14 -9.34 21.23
N VAL A 258 -4.29 -9.45 20.22
CA VAL A 258 -4.12 -8.50 19.14
C VAL A 258 -4.58 -9.14 17.84
N MET A 259 -5.65 -8.62 17.25
CA MET A 259 -6.08 -9.02 15.91
C MET A 259 -5.26 -8.23 14.89
N ALA A 260 -4.31 -8.90 14.26
CA ALA A 260 -3.37 -8.34 13.30
C ALA A 260 -3.56 -8.90 11.87
N CYS A 261 -4.57 -9.73 11.68
CA CYS A 261 -5.02 -10.20 10.37
C CYS A 261 -5.99 -9.19 9.72
N GLY A 262 -6.34 -9.40 8.44
CA GLY A 262 -7.29 -8.52 7.76
C GLY A 262 -8.63 -8.42 8.49
N ALA A 263 -9.30 -7.28 8.40
CA ALA A 263 -10.59 -7.06 9.06
C ALA A 263 -11.64 -8.12 8.66
N ASN A 264 -11.66 -8.49 7.38
CA ASN A 264 -12.48 -9.57 6.83
C ASN A 264 -12.20 -10.96 7.46
N ARG A 265 -11.00 -11.17 7.98
CA ARG A 265 -10.59 -12.41 8.68
C ARG A 265 -10.78 -12.31 10.20
N SER A 266 -10.68 -11.11 10.75
CA SER A 266 -10.94 -10.84 12.17
C SER A 266 -12.42 -10.92 12.50
N ALA A 267 -13.29 -10.47 11.58
CA ALA A 267 -14.74 -10.44 11.76
C ALA A 267 -15.33 -11.79 12.22
N PRO A 268 -15.15 -12.91 11.51
CA PRO A 268 -15.75 -14.17 11.93
C PRO A 268 -15.23 -14.67 13.28
N LEU A 269 -14.00 -14.37 13.65
CA LEU A 269 -13.43 -14.75 14.95
C LEU A 269 -14.08 -13.98 16.11
N LEU A 270 -14.52 -12.74 15.87
CA LEU A 270 -15.13 -11.87 16.88
C LEU A 270 -16.66 -11.97 16.93
N ALA A 271 -17.30 -12.69 16.02
CA ALA A 271 -18.77 -12.72 15.87
C ALA A 271 -19.53 -13.15 17.12
N SER A 272 -18.99 -14.11 17.89
CA SER A 272 -19.61 -14.60 19.13
C SER A 272 -19.26 -13.74 20.37
N ILE A 273 -18.29 -12.82 20.25
CA ILE A 273 -17.77 -12.03 21.37
C ILE A 273 -18.37 -10.63 21.34
N GLU A 274 -18.30 -9.97 20.20
CA GLU A 274 -18.87 -8.65 19.97
C GLU A 274 -19.45 -8.60 18.54
N PRO A 275 -20.72 -8.98 18.35
CA PRO A 275 -21.35 -9.09 17.04
C PRO A 275 -21.33 -7.78 16.24
N GLN A 276 -21.57 -6.64 16.90
CA GLN A 276 -21.56 -5.35 16.22
C GLN A 276 -20.17 -5.00 15.68
N LEU A 277 -19.11 -5.27 16.43
CA LEU A 277 -17.74 -5.11 15.97
C LEU A 277 -17.44 -6.02 14.77
N SER A 278 -17.90 -7.29 14.83
CA SER A 278 -17.76 -8.22 13.71
C SER A 278 -18.42 -7.70 12.44
N ASP A 279 -19.65 -7.20 12.52
CA ASP A 279 -20.39 -6.65 11.38
C ASP A 279 -19.68 -5.45 10.75
N LEU A 280 -19.16 -4.53 11.58
CA LEU A 280 -18.41 -3.37 11.10
C LEU A 280 -17.08 -3.76 10.44
N LEU A 281 -16.38 -4.75 10.97
CA LEU A 281 -15.14 -5.28 10.37
C LEU A 281 -15.45 -5.96 9.03
N ALA A 282 -16.51 -6.77 8.96
CA ALA A 282 -16.96 -7.43 7.74
C ALA A 282 -17.42 -6.42 6.66
N ALA A 283 -17.94 -5.26 7.08
CA ALA A 283 -18.39 -4.20 6.18
C ALA A 283 -17.24 -3.41 5.52
N ILE A 284 -15.97 -3.65 5.88
CA ILE A 284 -14.83 -3.08 5.17
C ILE A 284 -14.62 -3.91 3.89
N PRO A 285 -14.82 -3.34 2.69
CA PRO A 285 -14.62 -4.08 1.46
C PRO A 285 -13.13 -4.35 1.22
N TYR A 286 -12.83 -5.44 0.53
CA TYR A 286 -11.47 -5.79 0.12
C TYR A 286 -11.41 -6.03 -1.38
N THR A 287 -10.29 -5.67 -1.98
CA THR A 287 -9.94 -6.07 -3.35
C THR A 287 -8.71 -6.97 -3.34
N GLY A 288 -8.61 -7.79 -4.39
CA GLY A 288 -7.42 -8.58 -4.65
C GLY A 288 -6.44 -7.89 -5.58
N SER A 289 -5.28 -8.49 -5.72
CA SER A 289 -4.29 -8.11 -6.73
C SER A 289 -3.57 -9.31 -7.30
N SER A 290 -3.15 -9.19 -8.55
CA SER A 290 -2.25 -10.12 -9.22
C SER A 290 -1.03 -9.36 -9.72
N ILE A 291 0.14 -9.88 -9.40
CA ILE A 291 1.44 -9.32 -9.79
C ILE A 291 2.14 -10.33 -10.68
N TRP A 292 2.18 -10.05 -11.97
CA TRP A 292 2.97 -10.82 -12.92
C TRP A 292 4.33 -10.17 -13.10
N THR A 293 5.40 -10.94 -12.89
CA THR A 293 6.78 -10.49 -13.10
C THR A 293 7.37 -11.25 -14.28
N PHE A 294 7.75 -10.51 -15.32
CA PHE A 294 8.37 -11.06 -16.54
C PHE A 294 9.81 -10.59 -16.64
N GLY A 295 10.73 -11.53 -16.82
CA GLY A 295 12.13 -11.24 -17.14
C GLY A 295 12.42 -11.49 -18.61
N TYR A 296 13.14 -10.59 -19.25
CA TYR A 296 13.58 -10.68 -20.64
C TYR A 296 15.10 -10.44 -20.73
N ARG A 297 15.72 -10.81 -21.83
CA ARG A 297 17.03 -10.29 -22.17
C ARG A 297 16.87 -8.80 -22.51
N ARG A 298 17.85 -7.99 -22.10
CA ARG A 298 17.77 -6.54 -22.35
C ARG A 298 17.73 -6.21 -23.85
N GLU A 299 18.45 -6.98 -24.67
CA GLU A 299 18.50 -6.85 -26.13
C GLU A 299 17.15 -7.09 -26.82
N ASP A 300 16.27 -7.90 -26.21
CA ASP A 300 14.95 -8.23 -26.73
C ASP A 300 13.91 -7.13 -26.45
N VAL A 301 14.27 -6.10 -25.69
CA VAL A 301 13.39 -5.01 -25.28
C VAL A 301 13.78 -3.73 -26.02
N PRO A 302 13.00 -3.28 -27.01
CA PRO A 302 13.35 -2.11 -27.83
C PRO A 302 13.26 -0.77 -27.07
N HIS A 303 12.47 -0.70 -26.00
CA HIS A 303 12.27 0.53 -25.22
C HIS A 303 13.51 0.89 -24.40
N ALA A 304 13.83 2.20 -24.31
CA ALA A 304 15.00 2.72 -23.59
C ALA A 304 14.99 2.47 -22.06
N LEU A 305 13.83 2.17 -21.47
CA LEU A 305 13.65 1.89 -20.04
C LEU A 305 14.20 3.01 -19.10
N ASN A 306 13.92 4.26 -19.46
CA ASN A 306 14.44 5.46 -18.80
C ASN A 306 13.49 6.05 -17.76
N ALA A 307 12.67 5.22 -17.12
CA ALA A 307 11.65 5.61 -16.17
C ALA A 307 11.45 4.50 -15.11
N PHE A 308 10.68 4.77 -14.07
CA PHE A 308 10.27 3.76 -13.10
C PHE A 308 9.23 2.78 -13.66
N GLY A 309 8.55 3.18 -14.73
CA GLY A 309 7.52 2.40 -15.35
C GLY A 309 6.37 3.25 -15.91
N PHE A 310 5.21 2.62 -16.04
CA PHE A 310 4.03 3.28 -16.59
C PHE A 310 2.75 2.87 -15.87
N LEU A 311 1.75 3.75 -15.99
CA LEU A 311 0.38 3.55 -15.53
C LEU A 311 -0.55 3.51 -16.74
N VAL A 312 -1.58 2.67 -16.67
CA VAL A 312 -2.58 2.54 -17.72
C VAL A 312 -3.93 3.00 -17.17
N PRO A 313 -4.39 4.20 -17.54
CA PRO A 313 -5.68 4.73 -17.14
C PRO A 313 -6.83 3.83 -17.61
N LYS A 314 -7.94 3.81 -16.86
CA LYS A 314 -9.10 2.95 -17.16
C LYS A 314 -9.59 3.02 -18.60
N PRO A 315 -9.67 4.20 -19.27
CA PRO A 315 -10.08 4.29 -20.67
C PRO A 315 -9.13 3.60 -21.67
N GLU A 316 -7.86 3.41 -21.30
CA GLU A 316 -6.81 2.82 -22.15
C GLU A 316 -6.51 1.37 -21.78
N ARG A 317 -7.06 0.89 -20.65
CA ARG A 317 -6.71 -0.38 -20.01
C ARG A 317 -7.36 -1.56 -20.72
N ARG A 318 -6.53 -2.60 -20.95
CA ARG A 318 -7.02 -3.94 -21.32
C ARG A 318 -6.82 -4.90 -20.13
N THR A 319 -5.57 -5.12 -19.76
CA THR A 319 -5.20 -6.07 -18.69
C THR A 319 -4.21 -5.44 -17.70
N VAL A 320 -3.12 -4.87 -18.20
CA VAL A 320 -2.10 -4.21 -17.40
C VAL A 320 -2.62 -2.88 -16.87
N MET A 321 -2.67 -2.74 -15.56
CA MET A 321 -3.05 -1.51 -14.86
C MET A 321 -1.83 -0.61 -14.63
N ALA A 322 -0.72 -1.21 -14.25
CA ALA A 322 0.56 -0.55 -14.01
C ALA A 322 1.71 -1.51 -14.30
N CYS A 323 2.86 -0.97 -14.62
CA CYS A 323 4.07 -1.75 -14.79
C CYS A 323 5.28 -1.01 -14.21
N THR A 324 6.05 -1.66 -13.33
CA THR A 324 7.33 -1.16 -12.83
C THR A 324 8.49 -1.78 -13.63
N TRP A 325 9.44 -0.94 -14.04
CA TRP A 325 10.70 -1.35 -14.64
C TRP A 325 11.77 -1.50 -13.56
N LEU A 326 11.96 -2.72 -13.09
CA LEU A 326 12.71 -3.00 -11.88
C LEU A 326 14.17 -2.54 -11.94
N GLN A 327 14.86 -2.82 -13.07
CA GLN A 327 16.27 -2.45 -13.30
C GLN A 327 16.51 -0.94 -13.26
N THR A 328 15.50 -0.14 -13.58
CA THR A 328 15.62 1.33 -13.59
C THR A 328 15.28 1.92 -12.22
N LYS A 329 14.27 1.38 -11.55
CA LYS A 329 13.82 1.88 -10.25
C LYS A 329 14.76 1.49 -9.12
N TRP A 330 15.33 0.27 -9.15
CA TRP A 330 16.17 -0.29 -8.10
C TRP A 330 17.51 -0.75 -8.65
N LEU A 331 18.56 0.03 -8.41
CA LEU A 331 19.91 -0.37 -8.81
C LEU A 331 20.36 -1.62 -8.03
N GLY A 332 20.99 -2.54 -8.73
CA GLY A 332 21.53 -3.77 -8.15
C GLY A 332 20.56 -4.93 -7.96
N ARG A 333 19.23 -4.74 -8.23
CA ARG A 333 18.24 -5.83 -8.12
C ARG A 333 18.11 -6.70 -9.37
N VAL A 334 18.53 -6.18 -10.50
CA VAL A 334 18.49 -6.89 -11.79
C VAL A 334 19.90 -6.93 -12.36
N PRO A 335 20.47 -8.09 -12.67
CA PRO A 335 21.77 -8.22 -13.32
C PRO A 335 21.80 -7.51 -14.68
N GLU A 336 23.00 -7.07 -15.08
CA GLU A 336 23.22 -6.52 -16.40
C GLU A 336 22.80 -7.52 -17.49
N GLY A 337 22.33 -7.01 -18.63
CA GLY A 337 21.81 -7.84 -19.73
C GLY A 337 20.38 -8.35 -19.54
N LYS A 338 19.71 -8.01 -18.45
CA LYS A 338 18.30 -8.38 -18.19
C LYS A 338 17.39 -7.15 -18.07
N ALA A 339 16.11 -7.34 -18.38
CA ALA A 339 15.04 -6.38 -18.16
C ALA A 339 13.88 -7.08 -17.46
N VAL A 340 13.40 -6.51 -16.35
CA VAL A 340 12.35 -7.09 -15.53
C VAL A 340 11.17 -6.14 -15.40
N PHE A 341 9.99 -6.65 -15.70
CA PHE A 341 8.72 -5.93 -15.68
C PHE A 341 7.80 -6.53 -14.63
N ARG A 342 7.41 -5.73 -13.63
CA ARG A 342 6.35 -6.10 -12.68
C ARG A 342 5.06 -5.46 -13.13
N CYS A 343 4.13 -6.27 -13.60
CA CYS A 343 2.82 -5.88 -14.12
C CYS A 343 1.75 -6.16 -13.08
N PHE A 344 0.86 -5.21 -12.88
CA PHE A 344 -0.18 -5.27 -11.86
C PHE A 344 -1.57 -5.33 -12.49
N SER A 345 -2.46 -6.10 -11.86
CA SER A 345 -3.90 -6.14 -12.14
C SER A 345 -4.67 -6.25 -10.84
N THR A 346 -5.88 -5.70 -10.79
CA THR A 346 -6.84 -5.93 -9.70
C THR A 346 -7.67 -7.21 -9.92
N ASP A 347 -7.60 -7.81 -11.10
CA ASP A 347 -8.16 -9.13 -11.36
C ASP A 347 -7.18 -10.20 -10.83
N PRO A 348 -7.52 -10.92 -9.75
CA PRO A 348 -6.64 -11.94 -9.19
C PRO A 348 -6.52 -13.17 -10.10
N ASP A 349 -7.44 -13.36 -11.04
CA ASP A 349 -7.49 -14.51 -11.95
C ASP A 349 -6.92 -14.24 -13.34
N VAL A 350 -6.33 -13.06 -13.53
CA VAL A 350 -5.70 -12.69 -14.81
C VAL A 350 -4.67 -13.73 -15.25
N THR A 351 -4.84 -14.22 -16.47
CA THR A 351 -3.96 -15.25 -17.02
C THR A 351 -2.61 -14.69 -17.45
N ARG A 352 -1.57 -15.56 -17.46
CA ARG A 352 -0.25 -15.24 -18.04
C ARG A 352 -0.39 -14.70 -19.46
N HIS A 353 -1.18 -15.37 -20.29
CA HIS A 353 -1.35 -15.03 -21.70
C HIS A 353 -1.91 -13.61 -21.88
N ALA A 354 -2.95 -13.25 -21.12
CA ALA A 354 -3.56 -11.92 -21.17
C ALA A 354 -2.58 -10.82 -20.72
N MET A 355 -1.90 -11.04 -19.58
CA MET A 355 -0.96 -10.08 -19.01
C MET A 355 0.27 -9.89 -19.88
N GLN A 356 0.90 -10.99 -20.33
CA GLN A 356 2.06 -10.97 -21.22
C GLN A 356 1.72 -10.38 -22.59
N GLY A 357 0.55 -10.73 -23.14
CA GLY A 357 0.08 -10.20 -24.43
C GLY A 357 -0.11 -8.68 -24.40
N ASP A 358 -0.67 -8.15 -23.30
CA ASP A 358 -0.85 -6.71 -23.15
C ASP A 358 0.48 -5.98 -22.92
N LEU A 359 1.39 -6.56 -22.10
CA LEU A 359 2.76 -6.02 -21.92
C LEU A 359 3.52 -5.98 -23.25
N ARG A 360 3.49 -7.07 -24.04
CA ARG A 360 4.13 -7.13 -25.35
C ARG A 360 3.62 -6.05 -26.29
N ARG A 361 2.30 -5.85 -26.33
CA ARG A 361 1.67 -4.78 -27.11
C ARG A 361 2.14 -3.39 -26.69
N LEU A 362 2.19 -3.12 -25.37
CA LEU A 362 2.55 -1.81 -24.82
C LEU A 362 4.04 -1.49 -25.00
N MET A 363 4.91 -2.50 -24.92
CA MET A 363 6.37 -2.35 -24.94
C MET A 363 7.03 -2.77 -26.26
N ASP A 364 6.22 -3.20 -27.26
CA ASP A 364 6.66 -3.75 -28.55
C ASP A 364 7.68 -4.91 -28.41
N ILE A 365 7.54 -5.74 -27.38
CA ILE A 365 8.41 -6.90 -27.15
C ILE A 365 7.92 -8.06 -28.01
N LYS A 366 8.80 -8.67 -28.82
CA LYS A 366 8.49 -9.84 -29.67
C LYS A 366 8.90 -11.16 -29.04
N ALA A 367 9.94 -11.13 -28.22
CA ALA A 367 10.53 -12.33 -27.60
C ALA A 367 9.63 -12.91 -26.51
N GLU A 368 9.89 -14.17 -26.16
CA GLU A 368 9.34 -14.80 -24.97
C GLU A 368 10.19 -14.43 -23.74
N PRO A 369 9.56 -14.30 -22.56
CA PRO A 369 10.29 -14.01 -21.34
C PRO A 369 11.16 -15.23 -20.92
N ILE A 370 12.34 -14.96 -20.37
CA ILE A 370 13.22 -15.98 -19.78
C ILE A 370 12.64 -16.57 -18.50
N PHE A 371 11.81 -15.79 -17.79
CA PHE A 371 10.98 -16.29 -16.71
C PHE A 371 9.67 -15.49 -16.60
N ALA A 372 8.65 -16.10 -15.99
CA ALA A 372 7.40 -15.48 -15.64
C ALA A 372 6.93 -16.02 -14.30
N LEU A 373 6.62 -15.13 -13.36
CA LEU A 373 6.11 -15.44 -12.02
C LEU A 373 4.80 -14.74 -11.78
N ASN A 374 3.92 -15.39 -11.04
CA ASN A 374 2.68 -14.77 -10.58
C ASN A 374 2.56 -14.87 -9.06
N HIS A 375 2.27 -13.74 -8.43
CA HIS A 375 1.87 -13.68 -7.03
C HIS A 375 0.45 -13.13 -6.95
N ARG A 376 -0.45 -13.92 -6.35
CA ARG A 376 -1.88 -13.62 -6.23
C ARG A 376 -2.21 -13.32 -4.77
N TRP A 377 -2.85 -12.21 -4.55
CA TRP A 377 -3.24 -11.75 -3.23
C TRP A 377 -4.74 -11.44 -3.22
N PRO A 378 -5.60 -12.48 -3.14
CA PRO A 378 -7.04 -12.27 -3.03
C PRO A 378 -7.36 -11.57 -1.71
N ASP A 379 -8.30 -10.65 -1.73
CA ASP A 379 -8.84 -9.97 -0.54
C ASP A 379 -7.76 -9.42 0.41
N SER A 380 -6.69 -8.82 -0.15
CA SER A 380 -5.54 -8.33 0.62
C SER A 380 -5.51 -6.81 0.81
N MET A 381 -6.28 -6.07 0.01
CA MET A 381 -6.27 -4.61 0.02
C MET A 381 -7.62 -4.06 0.52
N PRO A 382 -7.68 -3.56 1.77
CA PRO A 382 -8.88 -2.93 2.31
C PRO A 382 -9.20 -1.65 1.54
N GLN A 383 -10.49 -1.42 1.29
CA GLN A 383 -10.98 -0.28 0.56
C GLN A 383 -11.53 0.78 1.52
N TYR A 384 -10.89 1.92 1.54
CA TYR A 384 -11.31 3.07 2.35
C TYR A 384 -12.43 3.82 1.63
N THR A 385 -13.61 3.20 1.60
CA THR A 385 -14.79 3.77 0.94
C THR A 385 -15.34 4.97 1.69
N VAL A 386 -16.23 5.74 1.05
CA VAL A 386 -16.95 6.85 1.71
C VAL A 386 -17.56 6.35 3.03
N GLY A 387 -17.36 7.11 4.12
CA GLY A 387 -17.73 6.74 5.48
C GLY A 387 -16.70 5.89 6.24
N HIS A 388 -15.56 5.54 5.63
CA HIS A 388 -14.54 4.68 6.26
C HIS A 388 -14.02 5.24 7.59
N SER A 389 -13.72 6.54 7.68
CA SER A 389 -13.21 7.15 8.92
C SER A 389 -14.20 7.05 10.08
N ALA A 390 -15.51 7.23 9.81
CA ALA A 390 -16.55 7.08 10.83
C ALA A 390 -16.67 5.61 11.27
N ARG A 391 -16.64 4.67 10.31
CA ARG A 391 -16.65 3.24 10.61
C ARG A 391 -15.45 2.82 11.46
N VAL A 392 -14.25 3.30 11.14
CA VAL A 392 -13.04 3.00 11.94
C VAL A 392 -13.16 3.56 13.37
N ALA A 393 -13.67 4.77 13.54
CA ALA A 393 -13.88 5.34 14.88
C ALA A 393 -14.88 4.50 15.72
N GLU A 394 -15.93 3.98 15.10
CA GLU A 394 -16.87 3.08 15.78
C GLU A 394 -16.22 1.73 16.11
N ILE A 395 -15.47 1.13 15.18
CA ILE A 395 -14.69 -0.09 15.40
C ILE A 395 -13.73 0.09 16.60
N GLU A 396 -12.98 1.18 16.63
CA GLU A 396 -12.02 1.47 17.71
C GLU A 396 -12.75 1.65 19.06
N GLY A 397 -13.92 2.31 19.06
CA GLY A 397 -14.75 2.46 20.26
C GLY A 397 -15.24 1.13 20.81
N LEU A 398 -15.78 0.27 19.95
CA LEU A 398 -16.26 -1.07 20.36
C LEU A 398 -15.11 -1.96 20.81
N ALA A 399 -13.99 -1.97 20.08
CA ALA A 399 -12.82 -2.76 20.46
C ALA A 399 -12.27 -2.32 21.84
N ALA A 400 -12.23 -1.02 22.12
CA ALA A 400 -11.79 -0.49 23.40
C ALA A 400 -12.71 -0.89 24.57
N ALA A 401 -14.00 -1.13 24.30
CA ALA A 401 -14.95 -1.59 25.31
C ALA A 401 -14.77 -3.08 25.67
N VAL A 402 -14.05 -3.86 24.83
CA VAL A 402 -13.77 -5.28 25.08
C VAL A 402 -12.40 -5.40 25.78
N PRO A 403 -12.35 -5.79 27.06
CA PRO A 403 -11.11 -5.79 27.83
C PRO A 403 -10.04 -6.69 27.20
N GLY A 404 -8.85 -6.14 26.96
CA GLY A 404 -7.70 -6.88 26.43
C GLY A 404 -7.76 -7.20 24.94
N LEU A 405 -8.74 -6.68 24.19
CA LEU A 405 -8.79 -6.74 22.73
C LEU A 405 -8.08 -5.55 22.10
N HIS A 406 -7.23 -5.81 21.13
CA HIS A 406 -6.55 -4.77 20.34
C HIS A 406 -6.63 -5.10 18.85
N LEU A 407 -6.70 -4.07 18.01
CA LEU A 407 -6.73 -4.20 16.55
C LEU A 407 -5.53 -3.47 15.95
N VAL A 408 -4.84 -4.12 15.01
CA VAL A 408 -3.77 -3.50 14.21
C VAL A 408 -3.88 -3.98 12.76
N GLY A 409 -3.43 -3.19 11.83
CA GLY A 409 -3.41 -3.61 10.42
C GLY A 409 -3.67 -2.47 9.46
N ASN A 410 -3.63 -2.83 8.19
CA ASN A 410 -3.80 -1.91 7.07
C ASN A 410 -5.25 -1.46 6.83
N ALA A 411 -6.22 -2.00 7.59
CA ALA A 411 -7.63 -1.68 7.44
C ALA A 411 -8.06 -0.39 8.18
N PHE A 412 -7.24 0.18 9.05
CA PHE A 412 -7.65 1.23 9.97
C PHE A 412 -6.96 2.57 9.70
N GLY A 413 -5.68 2.69 10.03
CA GLY A 413 -4.95 3.97 10.07
C GLY A 413 -3.97 4.22 8.93
N GLY A 414 -4.14 3.56 7.78
CA GLY A 414 -3.30 3.67 6.58
C GLY A 414 -2.79 2.32 6.09
N ILE A 415 -2.74 2.17 4.76
CA ILE A 415 -2.40 0.89 4.11
C ILE A 415 -0.89 0.67 3.94
N GLY A 416 -0.07 1.72 4.09
CA GLY A 416 1.37 1.64 3.85
C GLY A 416 2.13 0.91 4.97
N ILE A 417 3.25 0.29 4.61
CA ILE A 417 4.15 -0.38 5.57
C ILE A 417 4.48 0.52 6.78
N PRO A 418 4.85 1.81 6.60
CA PRO A 418 5.12 2.67 7.74
C PRO A 418 3.90 2.90 8.64
N ASP A 419 2.69 2.96 8.07
CA ASP A 419 1.46 3.15 8.85
C ASP A 419 1.16 1.89 9.68
N CYS A 420 1.35 0.70 9.11
CA CYS A 420 1.23 -0.57 9.80
C CYS A 420 2.23 -0.68 10.98
N VAL A 421 3.48 -0.29 10.77
CA VAL A 421 4.51 -0.27 11.82
C VAL A 421 4.16 0.74 12.92
N ARG A 422 3.69 1.94 12.54
CA ARG A 422 3.25 2.96 13.50
C ARG A 422 2.11 2.44 14.38
N SER A 423 1.06 1.90 13.76
CA SER A 423 -0.10 1.34 14.47
C SER A 423 0.35 0.24 15.44
N ALA A 424 1.20 -0.68 14.99
CA ALA A 424 1.76 -1.74 15.82
C ALA A 424 2.54 -1.20 17.04
N LYS A 425 3.41 -0.21 16.83
CA LYS A 425 4.18 0.44 17.92
C LYS A 425 3.27 1.13 18.92
N THR A 426 2.26 1.86 18.45
CA THR A 426 1.28 2.54 19.31
C THR A 426 0.47 1.53 20.14
N THR A 427 0.01 0.45 19.52
CA THR A 427 -0.75 -0.60 20.21
C THR A 427 0.11 -1.34 21.23
N ALA A 428 1.37 -1.67 20.91
CA ALA A 428 2.29 -2.27 21.85
C ALA A 428 2.51 -1.37 23.08
N ALA A 429 2.71 -0.06 22.86
CA ALA A 429 2.85 0.90 23.96
C ALA A 429 1.58 1.00 24.82
N ALA A 430 0.40 0.96 24.23
CA ALA A 430 -0.88 0.95 24.96
C ALA A 430 -1.05 -0.33 25.81
N ILE A 431 -0.64 -1.48 25.28
CA ILE A 431 -0.67 -2.76 26.02
C ILE A 431 0.27 -2.75 27.22
N VAL A 432 1.44 -2.14 27.09
CA VAL A 432 2.43 -2.02 28.18
C VAL A 432 1.95 -1.06 29.27
N ALA A 433 1.26 0.00 28.89
CA ALA A 433 0.77 1.01 29.82
C ALA A 433 -0.42 0.56 30.69
N GLY A 434 -1.09 -0.54 30.34
CA GLY A 434 -2.21 -1.11 31.11
C GLY A 434 -3.48 -1.28 30.35
#